data_cbb91235a7bf3938e1743532c4397710
#
_entry.id   cbb91235a7bf3938e1743532c4397710
#
_cell.length_a   1.000
_cell.length_b   1.000
_cell.length_c   1.000
_cell.angle_alpha   90.00
_cell.angle_beta   90.00
_cell.angle_gamma   90.00
#
_symmetry.space_group_name_H-M   'P 1'
#
loop_
_entity.id
_entity.type
_entity.pdbx_description
1 polymer ?
#
loop_
_entity_poly.entity_id
_entity_poly.type
_entity_poly.pdbx_seq_one_letter_code
_entity_poly.pdbx_strand_id
1 'polypeptide(L)'
;MRRSLATLALIAALMPFPGGGAQASGGGGGAGAGGLNLVPMEEMIVPIIEADRIAGNMRFKLVLEAHDAATAASATARLPELRETTVAAALEFARLNASGLRAVDAGRLDHDLNVALKAAEPGLTRVLIVEIAAEHN
;
A
#
# COMPACT_ATOMS: atom_id res chain seq x y z
N MET A 1 54.30 39.44 -45.38
CA MET A 1 53.28 39.84 -46.40
C MET A 1 51.98 39.11 -46.11
N ARG A 2 51.01 39.91 -45.88
CA ARG A 2 49.59 39.79 -46.20
C ARG A 2 48.86 38.65 -45.50
N ARG A 3 48.02 38.99 -44.57
CA ARG A 3 46.58 39.35 -44.70
C ARG A 3 45.78 38.08 -44.84
N SER A 4 44.74 37.78 -44.14
CA SER A 4 43.63 38.60 -43.75
C SER A 4 42.70 37.72 -42.87
N LEU A 5 42.17 38.33 -41.90
CA LEU A 5 40.72 38.54 -41.72
C LEU A 5 39.92 37.30 -41.55
N ALA A 6 39.48 37.19 -40.32
CA ALA A 6 38.11 37.54 -39.92
C ALA A 6 37.05 36.60 -40.45
N THR A 7 36.40 36.02 -39.53
CA THR A 7 34.94 36.08 -39.35
C THR A 7 34.63 35.16 -38.22
N LEU A 8 34.33 35.60 -37.09
CA LEU A 8 33.02 35.99 -36.61
C LEU A 8 31.91 35.10 -37.19
N ALA A 9 31.57 34.10 -36.44
CA ALA A 9 30.25 33.51 -36.47
C ALA A 9 29.81 33.20 -35.06
N LEU A 10 29.25 34.18 -34.51
CA LEU A 10 28.23 34.17 -33.49
C LEU A 10 27.12 33.24 -33.94
N ILE A 11 26.92 32.14 -33.28
CA ILE A 11 25.60 31.50 -33.24
C ILE A 11 25.29 31.21 -31.81
N ALA A 12 24.58 32.12 -31.28
CA ALA A 12 23.68 31.91 -30.18
C ALA A 12 22.55 30.97 -30.64
N ALA A 13 22.44 29.88 -30.00
CA ALA A 13 21.20 29.14 -29.90
C ALA A 13 21.31 28.45 -28.53
N LEU A 14 20.98 29.08 -27.56
CA LEU A 14 19.66 29.33 -27.04
C LEU A 14 18.69 28.21 -27.37
N MET A 15 18.53 27.31 -26.46
CA MET A 15 17.26 26.91 -25.89
C MET A 15 17.50 25.92 -24.77
N PRO A 16 17.44 26.29 -23.51
CA PRO A 16 17.01 25.37 -22.51
C PRO A 16 15.50 25.25 -22.66
N PHE A 17 15.06 24.17 -23.16
CA PHE A 17 13.70 23.75 -22.92
C PHE A 17 13.66 23.21 -21.51
N PRO A 18 12.98 23.83 -20.61
CA PRO A 18 12.49 23.13 -19.43
C PRO A 18 11.29 22.32 -19.92
N GLY A 19 11.59 21.22 -20.52
CA GLY A 19 10.58 20.20 -20.81
C GLY A 19 9.98 19.76 -19.51
N GLY A 20 8.70 19.95 -19.41
CA GLY A 20 7.87 19.70 -18.30
C GLY A 20 8.16 18.37 -17.61
N GLY A 21 8.33 18.47 -16.32
CA GLY A 21 8.30 17.33 -15.44
C GLY A 21 7.04 16.52 -15.66
N ALA A 22 7.19 15.39 -16.28
CA ALA A 22 6.26 14.32 -16.07
C ALA A 22 6.38 13.98 -14.58
N GLN A 23 5.55 14.58 -13.79
CA GLN A 23 5.33 14.10 -12.45
C GLN A 23 4.68 12.74 -12.60
N ALA A 24 5.50 11.73 -12.66
CA ALA A 24 5.07 10.42 -12.26
C ALA A 24 4.79 10.52 -10.76
N SER A 25 3.55 10.85 -10.43
CA SER A 25 3.02 10.61 -9.11
C SER A 25 2.89 9.10 -8.95
N GLY A 26 4.02 8.44 -8.92
CA GLY A 26 4.12 7.14 -8.33
C GLY A 26 3.86 7.37 -6.85
N GLY A 27 2.76 6.84 -6.35
CA GLY A 27 2.52 6.76 -4.93
C GLY A 27 3.63 5.96 -4.27
N GLY A 28 4.79 6.58 -4.15
CA GLY A 28 5.86 6.07 -3.34
C GLY A 28 5.49 6.35 -1.90
N GLY A 29 5.39 5.33 -1.09
CA GLY A 29 5.38 5.50 0.33
C GLY A 29 6.57 6.34 0.73
N GLY A 30 6.32 7.61 1.04
CA GLY A 30 7.37 8.53 1.45
C GLY A 30 7.97 8.10 2.76
N ALA A 31 9.16 7.54 2.73
CA ALA A 31 10.02 7.51 3.88
C ALA A 31 10.52 8.94 4.09
N GLY A 32 9.75 9.76 4.79
CA GLY A 32 10.25 11.01 5.33
C GLY A 32 11.29 10.72 6.39
N ALA A 33 12.34 11.56 6.48
CA ALA A 33 13.30 11.49 7.57
C ALA A 33 12.57 11.59 8.91
N GLY A 34 12.59 10.53 9.73
CA GLY A 34 11.76 10.35 10.91
C GLY A 34 10.34 9.92 10.61
N GLY A 35 9.99 9.64 9.35
CA GLY A 35 8.68 9.15 8.95
C GLY A 35 8.52 7.64 9.13
N LEU A 36 7.28 7.22 9.15
CA LEU A 36 6.91 5.82 9.19
C LEU A 36 7.14 5.17 7.82
N ASN A 37 7.67 3.96 7.84
CA ASN A 37 7.83 3.15 6.63
C ASN A 37 6.51 2.41 6.36
N LEU A 38 5.59 3.08 5.69
CA LEU A 38 4.25 2.60 5.45
C LEU A 38 4.12 1.96 4.06
N VAL A 39 3.49 0.81 4.03
CA VAL A 39 3.16 0.09 2.80
C VAL A 39 1.63 -0.06 2.72
N PRO A 40 0.95 0.73 1.89
CA PRO A 40 -0.49 0.61 1.74
C PRO A 40 -0.86 -0.65 0.96
N MET A 41 -1.95 -1.28 1.37
CA MET A 41 -2.57 -2.38 0.64
C MET A 41 -3.88 -1.93 0.01
N GLU A 42 -4.20 -2.46 -1.15
CA GLU A 42 -5.49 -2.23 -1.78
C GLU A 42 -6.64 -2.80 -0.96
N GLU A 43 -7.82 -2.25 -1.16
CA GLU A 43 -9.04 -2.74 -0.52
C GLU A 43 -9.22 -4.24 -0.74
N MET A 44 -9.65 -4.92 0.30
CA MET A 44 -9.98 -6.33 0.29
C MET A 44 -11.42 -6.54 0.70
N ILE A 45 -12.06 -7.50 0.05
CA ILE A 45 -13.45 -7.87 0.29
C ILE A 45 -13.49 -9.36 0.59
N VAL A 46 -14.08 -9.72 1.71
CA VAL A 46 -14.30 -11.11 2.09
C VAL A 46 -15.79 -11.35 2.42
N PRO A 47 -16.34 -12.51 2.02
CA PRO A 47 -17.74 -12.81 2.32
C PRO A 47 -17.96 -13.09 3.81
N ILE A 48 -19.10 -12.67 4.32
CA ILE A 48 -19.64 -13.06 5.62
C ILE A 48 -20.59 -14.21 5.37
N ILE A 49 -20.31 -15.34 5.98
CA ILE A 49 -21.12 -16.56 5.83
C ILE A 49 -21.88 -16.83 7.11
N GLU A 50 -23.20 -16.90 7.01
CA GLU A 50 -24.11 -17.25 8.10
C GLU A 50 -25.05 -18.37 7.64
N ALA A 51 -25.17 -19.41 8.44
CA ALA A 51 -26.06 -20.55 8.15
C ALA A 51 -25.90 -21.08 6.70
N ASP A 52 -24.66 -21.31 6.29
CA ASP A 52 -24.26 -21.87 4.99
C ASP A 52 -24.63 -21.02 3.76
N ARG A 53 -24.85 -19.73 3.97
CA ARG A 53 -25.11 -18.77 2.89
C ARG A 53 -24.30 -17.48 3.08
N ILE A 54 -24.07 -16.78 1.99
CA ILE A 54 -23.45 -15.46 2.01
C ILE A 54 -24.49 -14.47 2.54
N ALA A 55 -24.24 -13.94 3.74
CA ALA A 55 -25.09 -12.95 4.40
C ALA A 55 -24.68 -11.52 4.07
N GLY A 56 -23.45 -11.31 3.63
CA GLY A 56 -22.92 -10.01 3.32
C GLY A 56 -21.45 -10.07 2.96
N ASN A 57 -20.83 -8.90 2.93
CA ASN A 57 -19.40 -8.74 2.68
C ASN A 57 -18.76 -7.85 3.73
N MET A 58 -17.54 -8.18 4.11
CA MET A 58 -16.67 -7.32 4.92
C MET A 58 -15.61 -6.72 4.01
N ARG A 59 -15.55 -5.39 3.94
CA ARG A 59 -14.52 -4.63 3.21
C ARG A 59 -13.57 -3.98 4.20
N PHE A 60 -12.31 -3.97 3.86
CA PHE A 60 -11.31 -3.31 4.69
C PHE A 60 -10.07 -2.92 3.90
N LYS A 61 -9.39 -1.89 4.38
CA LYS A 61 -8.09 -1.44 3.90
C LYS A 61 -7.07 -1.47 5.02
N LEU A 62 -5.87 -1.85 4.66
CA LEU A 62 -4.75 -1.94 5.58
C LEU A 62 -3.59 -1.08 5.12
N VAL A 63 -2.79 -0.65 6.10
CA VAL A 63 -1.45 -0.12 5.89
C VAL A 63 -0.50 -0.90 6.78
N LEU A 64 0.56 -1.42 6.19
CA LEU A 64 1.62 -2.12 6.90
C LEU A 64 2.66 -1.11 7.35
N GLU A 65 3.04 -1.13 8.62
CA GLU A 65 4.14 -0.34 9.13
C GLU A 65 5.37 -1.24 9.26
N ALA A 66 6.41 -0.92 8.48
CA ALA A 66 7.67 -1.62 8.52
C ALA A 66 8.64 -0.95 9.49
N HIS A 67 9.49 -1.73 10.09
CA HIS A 67 10.52 -1.29 11.02
C HIS A 67 11.56 -0.36 10.34
N ASP A 68 11.88 -0.60 9.07
CA ASP A 68 12.82 0.19 8.27
C ASP A 68 12.45 0.21 6.77
N ALA A 69 13.19 1.02 6.00
CA ALA A 69 12.97 1.14 4.57
C ALA A 69 13.27 -0.16 3.80
N ALA A 70 14.22 -0.96 4.24
CA ALA A 70 14.54 -2.23 3.60
C ALA A 70 13.40 -3.24 3.77
N THR A 71 12.81 -3.30 4.96
CA THR A 71 11.62 -4.12 5.24
C THR A 71 10.42 -3.63 4.44
N ALA A 72 10.22 -2.30 4.33
CA ALA A 72 9.15 -1.75 3.51
C ALA A 72 9.30 -2.13 2.03
N ALA A 73 10.50 -2.09 1.49
CA ALA A 73 10.80 -2.53 0.12
C ALA A 73 10.54 -4.04 -0.05
N SER A 74 10.96 -4.86 0.91
CA SER A 74 10.69 -6.30 0.92
C SER A 74 9.19 -6.60 0.96
N ALA A 75 8.46 -5.95 1.85
CA ALA A 75 7.01 -6.09 1.95
C ALA A 75 6.30 -5.66 0.66
N THR A 76 6.74 -4.57 0.04
CA THR A 76 6.21 -4.10 -1.25
C THR A 76 6.42 -5.13 -2.35
N ALA A 77 7.59 -5.75 -2.42
CA ALA A 77 7.90 -6.80 -3.40
C ALA A 77 7.06 -8.07 -3.17
N ARG A 78 6.65 -8.32 -1.93
CA ARG A 78 5.89 -9.50 -1.51
C ARG A 78 4.40 -9.20 -1.26
N LEU A 79 3.89 -8.05 -1.71
CA LEU A 79 2.48 -7.69 -1.52
C LEU A 79 1.49 -8.78 -1.94
N PRO A 80 1.67 -9.50 -3.06
CA PRO A 80 0.76 -10.59 -3.40
C PRO A 80 0.67 -11.68 -2.33
N GLU A 81 1.80 -12.11 -1.77
CA GLU A 81 1.85 -13.11 -0.70
C GLU A 81 1.23 -12.58 0.61
N LEU A 82 1.54 -11.33 0.97
CA LEU A 82 0.98 -10.69 2.16
C LEU A 82 -0.52 -10.48 2.01
N ARG A 83 -0.99 -10.18 0.81
CA ARG A 83 -2.42 -10.08 0.50
C ARG A 83 -3.12 -11.43 0.67
N GLU A 84 -2.54 -12.51 0.19
CA GLU A 84 -3.05 -13.86 0.37
C GLU A 84 -3.16 -14.23 1.85
N THR A 85 -2.12 -13.98 2.63
CA THR A 85 -2.12 -14.17 4.09
C THR A 85 -3.21 -13.35 4.77
N THR A 86 -3.38 -12.11 4.35
CA THR A 86 -4.42 -11.20 4.87
C THR A 86 -5.82 -11.73 4.59
N VAL A 87 -6.07 -12.14 3.35
CA VAL A 87 -7.38 -12.69 2.95
C VAL A 87 -7.69 -13.97 3.74
N ALA A 88 -6.71 -14.86 3.89
CA ALA A 88 -6.90 -16.08 4.67
C ALA A 88 -7.28 -15.79 6.14
N ALA A 89 -6.56 -14.89 6.79
CA ALA A 89 -6.85 -14.47 8.17
C ALA A 89 -8.22 -13.76 8.28
N ALA A 90 -8.55 -12.91 7.33
CA ALA A 90 -9.82 -12.20 7.29
C ALA A 90 -11.01 -13.12 7.05
N LEU A 91 -10.87 -14.14 6.22
CA LEU A 91 -11.90 -15.17 6.00
C LEU A 91 -12.16 -15.98 7.28
N GLU A 92 -11.09 -16.37 7.97
CA GLU A 92 -11.24 -17.08 9.25
C GLU A 92 -11.90 -16.20 10.31
N PHE A 93 -11.49 -14.93 10.40
CA PHE A 93 -12.16 -13.96 11.25
C PHE A 93 -13.64 -13.82 10.90
N ALA A 94 -13.96 -13.63 9.61
CA ALA A 94 -15.33 -13.45 9.13
C ALA A 94 -16.20 -14.66 9.48
N ARG A 95 -15.67 -15.87 9.32
CA ARG A 95 -16.35 -17.11 9.65
C ARG A 95 -16.71 -17.23 11.13
N LEU A 96 -15.83 -16.75 12.01
CA LEU A 96 -15.98 -16.93 13.46
C LEU A 96 -16.62 -15.73 14.17
N ASN A 97 -16.43 -14.52 13.66
CA ASN A 97 -16.69 -13.30 14.42
C ASN A 97 -17.54 -12.26 13.67
N ALA A 98 -17.69 -12.38 12.34
CA ALA A 98 -18.46 -11.40 11.60
C ALA A 98 -19.93 -11.82 11.46
N SER A 99 -20.79 -10.81 11.38
CA SER A 99 -22.23 -10.96 11.13
C SER A 99 -22.69 -9.80 10.24
N GLY A 100 -23.58 -10.08 9.32
CA GLY A 100 -24.21 -9.04 8.51
C GLY A 100 -25.08 -8.06 9.30
N LEU A 101 -25.43 -8.41 10.55
CA LEU A 101 -26.32 -7.63 11.40
C LEU A 101 -25.62 -6.88 12.53
N ARG A 102 -24.33 -7.06 12.70
CA ARG A 102 -23.56 -6.44 13.78
C ARG A 102 -22.33 -5.74 13.23
N ALA A 103 -21.91 -4.68 13.92
CA ALA A 103 -20.65 -4.04 13.63
C ALA A 103 -19.48 -5.02 13.78
N VAL A 104 -18.50 -4.89 12.90
CA VAL A 104 -17.29 -5.70 12.95
C VAL A 104 -16.46 -5.33 14.17
N ASP A 105 -15.99 -6.33 14.89
CA ASP A 105 -15.02 -6.12 15.97
C ASP A 105 -13.64 -5.83 15.37
N ALA A 106 -13.39 -4.55 15.12
CA ALA A 106 -12.15 -4.08 14.53
C ALA A 106 -10.92 -4.39 15.40
N GLY A 107 -11.07 -4.38 16.72
CA GLY A 107 -9.97 -4.71 17.65
C GLY A 107 -9.56 -6.17 17.54
N ARG A 108 -10.51 -7.07 17.41
CA ARG A 108 -10.24 -8.48 17.22
C ARG A 108 -9.61 -8.75 15.84
N LEU A 109 -10.15 -8.15 14.79
CA LEU A 109 -9.58 -8.27 13.44
C LEU A 109 -8.15 -7.72 13.40
N ASP A 110 -7.91 -6.57 14.03
CA ASP A 110 -6.57 -5.98 14.14
C ASP A 110 -5.58 -6.96 14.78
N HIS A 111 -5.98 -7.57 15.88
CA HIS A 111 -5.16 -8.57 16.56
C HIS A 111 -4.84 -9.76 15.64
N ASP A 112 -5.84 -10.35 15.01
CA ASP A 112 -5.68 -11.54 14.18
C ASP A 112 -4.81 -11.25 12.93
N LEU A 113 -4.99 -10.08 12.32
CA LEU A 113 -4.17 -9.64 11.18
C LEU A 113 -2.72 -9.35 11.58
N ASN A 114 -2.50 -8.71 12.74
CA ASN A 114 -1.15 -8.47 13.23
C ASN A 114 -0.41 -9.78 13.50
N VAL A 115 -1.06 -10.77 14.09
CA VAL A 115 -0.45 -12.09 14.33
C VAL A 115 -0.09 -12.75 13.01
N ALA A 116 -1.01 -12.82 12.05
CA ALA A 116 -0.79 -13.49 10.78
C ALA A 116 0.29 -12.82 9.92
N LEU A 117 0.22 -11.50 9.77
CA LEU A 117 1.14 -10.76 8.90
C LEU A 117 2.55 -10.61 9.49
N LYS A 118 2.67 -10.46 10.80
CA LYS A 118 4.00 -10.47 11.45
C LYS A 118 4.68 -11.84 11.39
N ALA A 119 3.91 -12.91 11.34
CA ALA A 119 4.45 -14.24 11.12
C ALA A 119 4.97 -14.41 9.69
N ALA A 120 4.29 -13.83 8.71
CA ALA A 120 4.69 -13.87 7.31
C ALA A 120 5.86 -12.92 6.98
N GLU A 121 5.90 -11.75 7.60
CA GLU A 121 6.96 -10.75 7.46
C GLU A 121 7.36 -10.21 8.84
N PRO A 122 8.38 -10.80 9.49
CA PRO A 122 8.77 -10.43 10.86
C PRO A 122 9.27 -8.99 11.03
N GLY A 123 9.68 -8.34 9.94
CA GLY A 123 10.12 -6.94 9.96
C GLY A 123 8.98 -5.93 10.05
N LEU A 124 7.72 -6.37 10.02
CA LEU A 124 6.59 -5.49 10.24
C LEU A 124 6.47 -5.12 11.72
N THR A 125 6.34 -3.83 11.99
CA THR A 125 6.10 -3.32 13.35
C THR A 125 4.64 -3.55 13.74
N ARG A 126 3.73 -3.19 12.83
CA ARG A 126 2.29 -3.41 13.03
C ARG A 126 1.52 -3.31 11.71
N VAL A 127 0.30 -3.79 11.77
CA VAL A 127 -0.70 -3.66 10.72
C VAL A 127 -1.75 -2.67 11.22
N LEU A 128 -2.12 -1.73 10.37
CA LEU A 128 -3.11 -0.70 10.69
C LEU A 128 -4.35 -0.91 9.83
N ILE A 129 -5.50 -0.99 10.44
CA ILE A 129 -6.78 -0.95 9.74
C ILE A 129 -7.15 0.52 9.55
N VAL A 130 -7.18 0.99 8.32
CA VAL A 130 -7.54 2.37 7.99
C VAL A 130 -8.99 2.53 7.58
N GLU A 131 -9.61 1.44 7.15
CA GLU A 131 -11.03 1.41 6.81
C GLU A 131 -11.58 0.00 7.04
N ILE A 132 -12.78 -0.10 7.57
CA ILE A 132 -13.51 -1.35 7.72
C ILE A 132 -15.01 -1.10 7.66
N ALA A 133 -15.72 -1.94 6.91
CA ALA A 133 -17.17 -1.92 6.81
C ALA A 133 -17.71 -3.35 6.61
N ALA A 134 -18.87 -3.62 7.18
CA ALA A 134 -19.66 -4.80 6.86
C ALA A 134 -20.93 -4.36 6.13
N GLU A 135 -21.22 -5.01 5.03
CA GLU A 135 -22.40 -4.76 4.20
C GLU A 135 -23.26 -6.01 4.17
N HIS A 136 -24.54 -5.83 4.41
CA HIS A 136 -25.52 -6.91 4.30
C HIS A 136 -26.02 -7.02 2.87
N ASN A 137 -26.26 -8.24 2.41
CA ASN A 137 -26.87 -8.51 1.10
C ASN A 137 -28.39 -8.47 1.18
#